data_0c3c0fb2511e25b9e7d9067b888cc4f5
#
_entry.id   0c3c0fb2511e25b9e7d9067b888cc4f5
#
_cell.length_a   1.000
_cell.length_b   1.000
_cell.length_c   1.000
_cell.angle_alpha   90.00
_cell.angle_beta   90.00
_cell.angle_gamma   90.00
#
_symmetry.space_group_name_H-M   'P 1'
#
loop_
_entity.id
_entity.type
_entity.pdbx_description
1 polymer ?
#
loop_
_entity_poly.entity_id
_entity_poly.type
_entity_poly.pdbx_seq_one_letter_code
_entity_poly.pdbx_strand_id
1 'polypeptide(L)'
;MFSLSLGDLRGIFALSPAEGSWLNVALNAAQLISMTLVPWFMVVFGAEKILISASSLLLGCCLIMSFTGADFSMPWLVMFHFLIGFSLGVYLPMTISLALKSLKPPLWLTVMAAYSLRVSAGMDGGVSVSGTLVETAGWQWIYAISGGFAVVIIFLAQKGIARSPVNRDMLAQSDAGGMVLKCLSLVLLYTGVVQGEMLGWADSGLVIALLTGSVVTGVLFFIRASYYRQTFGDPGWLSNRNLRLCFAVACLYGVLMLPDSLFIPSFLSLVAGLKPQQIGDVSNIAFVIYLLFSPVAIFIARRTDPRLVMMTGVVFIAAACLLGQKIDFRWQTTEFIPLMVIQSAGECLVLIGLIASFVVNIKPAEALHLGAYVSVARVLMPGLSGAMMNTYLRISYDTHSELLRTLIQTGEQKPAAGAENVIQIAALISREAHVASFIDGFSLTGLAVIITLVCLIFLRPAPPNPIVPSAG
;
A
#
# COMPACT_ATOMS: atom_id res chain seq x y z
N MET A 1 1.51 1.33 -11.32
CA MET A 1 1.16 2.08 -12.56
C MET A 1 -0.26 2.60 -12.53
N PHE A 2 -1.33 1.77 -12.54
CA PHE A 2 -2.72 2.28 -12.65
C PHE A 2 -3.12 3.32 -11.61
N SER A 3 -2.80 3.14 -10.34
CA SER A 3 -3.09 4.14 -9.29
C SER A 3 -2.21 5.39 -9.39
N LEU A 4 -1.02 5.28 -9.94
CA LEU A 4 -0.04 6.37 -10.01
C LEU A 4 -0.30 7.31 -11.20
N SER A 5 -0.84 6.76 -12.28
CA SER A 5 -1.23 7.53 -13.48
C SER A 5 -2.64 8.13 -13.39
N LEU A 6 -3.32 8.01 -12.26
CA LEU A 6 -4.68 8.55 -12.09
C LEU A 6 -4.77 10.06 -12.31
N GLY A 7 -3.72 10.83 -11.95
CA GLY A 7 -3.66 12.26 -12.22
C GLY A 7 -3.74 12.56 -13.72
N ASP A 8 -2.95 11.85 -14.51
CA ASP A 8 -2.91 11.98 -15.97
C ASP A 8 -4.20 11.47 -16.62
N LEU A 9 -4.69 10.30 -16.16
CA LEU A 9 -5.96 9.73 -16.63
C LEU A 9 -7.15 10.66 -16.36
N ARG A 10 -7.17 11.35 -15.22
CA ARG A 10 -8.20 12.35 -14.92
C ARG A 10 -8.22 13.48 -15.95
N GLY A 11 -7.04 13.99 -16.33
CA GLY A 11 -6.93 15.02 -17.36
C GLY A 11 -7.43 14.52 -18.72
N ILE A 12 -7.07 13.30 -19.11
CA ILE A 12 -7.41 12.69 -20.39
C ILE A 12 -8.92 12.41 -20.52
N PHE A 13 -9.53 11.86 -19.48
CA PHE A 13 -10.96 11.54 -19.44
C PHE A 13 -11.83 12.70 -18.90
N ALA A 14 -11.25 13.88 -18.70
CA ALA A 14 -11.91 15.08 -18.16
C ALA A 14 -12.68 14.82 -16.84
N LEU A 15 -12.13 13.97 -15.96
CA LEU A 15 -12.75 13.57 -14.70
C LEU A 15 -12.48 14.60 -13.61
N SER A 16 -13.49 14.87 -12.80
CA SER A 16 -13.34 15.62 -11.54
C SER A 16 -12.45 14.85 -10.55
N PRO A 17 -11.88 15.53 -9.53
CA PRO A 17 -11.13 14.88 -8.45
C PRO A 17 -11.92 13.75 -7.76
N ALA A 18 -13.21 13.97 -7.53
CA ALA A 18 -14.10 13.00 -6.91
C ALA A 18 -14.30 11.74 -7.80
N GLU A 19 -14.53 11.93 -9.09
CA GLU A 19 -14.67 10.81 -10.03
C GLU A 19 -13.38 10.01 -10.16
N GLY A 20 -12.22 10.68 -10.26
CA GLY A 20 -10.92 10.01 -10.29
C GLY A 20 -10.66 9.17 -9.04
N SER A 21 -11.10 9.61 -7.87
CA SER A 21 -10.95 8.84 -6.63
C SER A 21 -11.71 7.51 -6.66
N TRP A 22 -12.88 7.44 -7.32
CA TRP A 22 -13.64 6.21 -7.48
C TRP A 22 -12.93 5.15 -8.33
N LEU A 23 -12.11 5.54 -9.31
CA LEU A 23 -11.29 4.59 -10.08
C LEU A 23 -10.28 3.88 -9.17
N ASN A 24 -9.62 4.64 -8.29
CA ASN A 24 -8.68 4.08 -7.32
C ASN A 24 -9.39 3.17 -6.29
N VAL A 25 -10.54 3.61 -5.80
CA VAL A 25 -11.37 2.81 -4.88
C VAL A 25 -11.79 1.50 -5.54
N ALA A 26 -12.29 1.53 -6.78
CA ALA A 26 -12.70 0.34 -7.51
C ALA A 26 -11.54 -0.65 -7.68
N LEU A 27 -10.36 -0.16 -8.07
CA LEU A 27 -9.15 -0.97 -8.24
C LEU A 27 -8.76 -1.67 -6.94
N ASN A 28 -8.63 -0.93 -5.83
CA ASN A 28 -8.14 -1.47 -4.57
C ASN A 28 -9.21 -2.31 -3.84
N ALA A 29 -10.48 -1.92 -3.89
CA ALA A 29 -11.58 -2.72 -3.36
C ALA A 29 -11.65 -4.10 -4.01
N ALA A 30 -11.51 -4.16 -5.34
CA ALA A 30 -11.48 -5.42 -6.07
C ALA A 30 -10.23 -6.27 -5.71
N GLN A 31 -9.07 -5.63 -5.50
CA GLN A 31 -7.87 -6.31 -4.98
C GLN A 31 -8.14 -6.94 -3.61
N LEU A 32 -8.77 -6.22 -2.69
CA LEU A 32 -9.10 -6.74 -1.35
C LEU A 32 -10.01 -7.97 -1.42
N ILE A 33 -11.01 -7.98 -2.32
CA ILE A 33 -11.88 -9.14 -2.56
C ILE A 33 -11.05 -10.33 -3.02
N SER A 34 -10.29 -10.17 -4.09
CA SER A 34 -9.53 -11.27 -4.69
C SER A 34 -8.46 -11.81 -3.74
N MET A 35 -7.69 -10.94 -3.05
CA MET A 35 -6.69 -11.35 -2.05
C MET A 35 -7.30 -12.18 -0.92
N THR A 36 -8.50 -11.82 -0.49
CA THR A 36 -9.23 -12.55 0.56
C THR A 36 -9.68 -13.93 0.08
N LEU A 37 -10.08 -14.06 -1.18
CA LEU A 37 -10.60 -15.29 -1.76
C LEU A 37 -9.53 -16.24 -2.32
N VAL A 38 -8.34 -15.74 -2.64
CA VAL A 38 -7.25 -16.54 -3.27
C VAL A 38 -6.91 -17.82 -2.50
N PRO A 39 -6.82 -17.87 -1.16
CA PRO A 39 -6.56 -19.11 -0.45
C PRO A 39 -7.58 -20.20 -0.77
N TRP A 40 -8.84 -19.83 -0.81
CA TRP A 40 -9.93 -20.74 -1.15
C TRP A 40 -9.86 -21.14 -2.63
N PHE A 41 -9.71 -20.19 -3.53
CA PHE A 41 -9.57 -20.47 -4.96
C PHE A 41 -8.44 -21.46 -5.24
N MET A 42 -7.28 -21.28 -4.60
CA MET A 42 -6.12 -22.16 -4.79
C MET A 42 -6.38 -23.60 -4.33
N VAL A 43 -7.11 -23.78 -3.23
CA VAL A 43 -7.42 -25.13 -2.69
C VAL A 43 -8.49 -25.81 -3.55
N VAL A 44 -9.48 -25.06 -4.03
CA VAL A 44 -10.62 -25.62 -4.80
C VAL A 44 -10.25 -25.85 -6.26
N PHE A 45 -9.70 -24.86 -6.94
CA PHE A 45 -9.49 -24.87 -8.40
C PHE A 45 -8.05 -25.20 -8.81
N GLY A 46 -7.11 -25.02 -7.88
CA GLY A 46 -5.66 -25.17 -8.15
C GLY A 46 -5.01 -23.86 -8.63
N ALA A 47 -3.71 -23.74 -8.36
CA ALA A 47 -2.94 -22.52 -8.62
C ALA A 47 -2.84 -22.17 -10.10
N GLU A 48 -2.64 -23.16 -10.99
CA GLU A 48 -2.51 -22.95 -12.44
C GLU A 48 -3.75 -22.27 -13.00
N LYS A 49 -4.92 -22.84 -12.75
CA LYS A 49 -6.20 -22.36 -13.34
C LYS A 49 -6.52 -20.94 -12.87
N ILE A 50 -6.30 -20.66 -11.58
CA ILE A 50 -6.58 -19.34 -11.02
C ILE A 50 -5.65 -18.30 -11.62
N LEU A 51 -4.35 -18.60 -11.73
CA LEU A 51 -3.40 -17.67 -12.32
C LEU A 51 -3.69 -17.39 -13.80
N ILE A 52 -4.03 -18.43 -14.57
CA ILE A 52 -4.39 -18.28 -15.98
C ILE A 52 -5.69 -17.48 -16.12
N SER A 53 -6.73 -17.78 -15.35
CA SER A 53 -8.02 -17.06 -15.43
C SER A 53 -7.88 -15.58 -15.05
N ALA A 54 -7.16 -15.28 -13.97
CA ALA A 54 -6.90 -13.89 -13.56
C ALA A 54 -6.07 -13.14 -14.61
N SER A 55 -5.02 -13.79 -15.16
CA SER A 55 -4.20 -13.15 -16.21
C SER A 55 -4.95 -12.98 -17.53
N SER A 56 -5.84 -13.90 -17.88
CA SER A 56 -6.69 -13.77 -19.06
C SER A 56 -7.71 -12.65 -18.91
N LEU A 57 -8.28 -12.48 -17.70
CA LEU A 57 -9.17 -11.36 -17.40
C LEU A 57 -8.42 -10.03 -17.48
N LEU A 58 -7.21 -9.95 -16.89
CA LEU A 58 -6.35 -8.77 -16.99
C LEU A 58 -6.03 -8.43 -18.43
N LEU A 59 -5.61 -9.43 -19.24
CA LEU A 59 -5.30 -9.25 -20.65
C LEU A 59 -6.50 -8.71 -21.42
N GLY A 60 -7.68 -9.30 -21.25
CA GLY A 60 -8.91 -8.86 -21.91
C GLY A 60 -9.26 -7.40 -21.60
N CYS A 61 -9.24 -7.03 -20.31
CA CYS A 61 -9.48 -5.64 -19.89
C CYS A 61 -8.43 -4.68 -20.45
N CYS A 62 -7.15 -5.06 -20.40
CA CYS A 62 -6.05 -4.24 -20.90
C CYS A 62 -6.13 -4.04 -22.42
N LEU A 63 -6.47 -5.08 -23.18
CA LEU A 63 -6.67 -4.96 -24.63
C LEU A 63 -7.81 -3.99 -24.95
N ILE A 64 -8.97 -4.15 -24.30
CA ILE A 64 -10.09 -3.23 -24.53
C ILE A 64 -9.66 -1.79 -24.23
N MET A 65 -9.04 -1.54 -23.08
CA MET A 65 -8.59 -0.20 -22.69
C MET A 65 -7.51 0.38 -23.63
N SER A 66 -6.66 -0.47 -24.23
CA SER A 66 -5.58 -0.01 -25.13
C SER A 66 -6.09 0.40 -26.50
N PHE A 67 -7.17 -0.23 -26.99
CA PHE A 67 -7.69 0.02 -28.34
C PHE A 67 -8.88 0.98 -28.38
N THR A 68 -9.43 1.36 -27.24
CA THR A 68 -10.55 2.30 -27.14
C THR A 68 -10.06 3.74 -26.97
N GLY A 69 -10.82 4.69 -27.52
CA GLY A 69 -10.56 6.12 -27.36
C GLY A 69 -10.93 6.65 -25.97
N ALA A 70 -10.79 7.96 -25.77
CA ALA A 70 -11.09 8.64 -24.52
C ALA A 70 -12.62 8.78 -24.21
N ASP A 71 -13.49 8.28 -25.07
CA ASP A 71 -14.95 8.47 -24.97
C ASP A 71 -15.65 7.46 -24.04
N PHE A 72 -14.94 6.95 -23.02
CA PHE A 72 -15.56 6.07 -22.03
C PHE A 72 -16.40 6.84 -21.02
N SER A 73 -17.62 6.37 -20.80
CA SER A 73 -18.41 6.85 -19.65
C SER A 73 -17.84 6.31 -18.33
N MET A 74 -17.98 7.10 -17.27
CA MET A 74 -17.48 6.80 -15.93
C MET A 74 -17.83 5.39 -15.42
N PRO A 75 -19.07 4.85 -15.58
CA PRO A 75 -19.38 3.49 -15.13
C PRO A 75 -18.50 2.42 -15.77
N TRP A 76 -18.20 2.52 -17.06
CA TRP A 76 -17.32 1.59 -17.77
C TRP A 76 -15.88 1.65 -17.27
N LEU A 77 -15.37 2.87 -17.03
CA LEU A 77 -14.03 3.05 -16.44
C LEU A 77 -13.93 2.41 -15.07
N VAL A 78 -14.90 2.63 -14.20
CA VAL A 78 -14.97 2.00 -12.87
C VAL A 78 -15.03 0.48 -12.99
N MET A 79 -15.85 -0.05 -13.89
CA MET A 79 -15.98 -1.49 -14.12
C MET A 79 -14.65 -2.10 -14.57
N PHE A 80 -13.97 -1.52 -15.56
CA PHE A 80 -12.68 -2.04 -16.03
C PHE A 80 -11.60 -1.97 -14.95
N HIS A 81 -11.52 -0.87 -14.20
CA HIS A 81 -10.58 -0.75 -13.09
C HIS A 81 -10.89 -1.76 -11.97
N PHE A 82 -12.16 -2.05 -11.70
CA PHE A 82 -12.55 -3.11 -10.78
C PHE A 82 -12.08 -4.50 -11.25
N LEU A 83 -12.31 -4.85 -12.52
CA LEU A 83 -11.88 -6.14 -13.09
C LEU A 83 -10.34 -6.27 -13.13
N ILE A 84 -9.64 -5.21 -13.50
CA ILE A 84 -8.17 -5.13 -13.44
C ILE A 84 -7.71 -5.32 -11.99
N GLY A 85 -8.28 -4.61 -11.03
CA GLY A 85 -7.97 -4.72 -9.61
C GLY A 85 -8.18 -6.14 -9.09
N PHE A 86 -9.31 -6.77 -9.44
CA PHE A 86 -9.58 -8.16 -9.08
C PHE A 86 -8.49 -9.13 -9.59
N SER A 87 -8.05 -8.95 -10.82
CA SER A 87 -6.97 -9.75 -11.41
C SER A 87 -5.63 -9.52 -10.70
N LEU A 88 -5.27 -8.27 -10.44
CA LEU A 88 -4.01 -7.90 -9.78
C LEU A 88 -3.92 -8.43 -8.36
N GLY A 89 -5.03 -8.45 -7.62
CA GLY A 89 -5.08 -8.95 -6.26
C GLY A 89 -4.80 -10.45 -6.12
N VAL A 90 -4.98 -11.22 -7.19
CA VAL A 90 -4.64 -12.65 -7.20
C VAL A 90 -3.12 -12.87 -7.12
N TYR A 91 -2.32 -12.05 -7.77
CA TYR A 91 -0.88 -12.29 -7.90
C TYR A 91 -0.12 -12.25 -6.57
N LEU A 92 -0.52 -11.36 -5.66
CA LEU A 92 0.20 -11.12 -4.41
C LEU A 92 0.24 -12.38 -3.52
N PRO A 93 -0.89 -12.91 -3.04
CA PRO A 93 -0.89 -14.09 -2.17
C PRO A 93 -0.43 -15.36 -2.91
N MET A 94 -0.67 -15.44 -4.23
CA MET A 94 -0.20 -16.58 -5.02
C MET A 94 1.32 -16.63 -5.13
N THR A 95 1.98 -15.50 -5.38
CA THR A 95 3.46 -15.46 -5.46
C THR A 95 4.09 -15.95 -4.16
N ILE A 96 3.60 -15.47 -3.02
CA ILE A 96 4.07 -15.90 -1.71
C ILE A 96 3.85 -17.41 -1.52
N SER A 97 2.64 -17.89 -1.79
CA SER A 97 2.29 -19.30 -1.60
C SER A 97 3.08 -20.22 -2.53
N LEU A 98 3.25 -19.88 -3.81
CA LEU A 98 4.02 -20.66 -4.76
C LEU A 98 5.51 -20.68 -4.39
N ALA A 99 6.07 -19.55 -3.99
CA ALA A 99 7.47 -19.47 -3.57
C ALA A 99 7.76 -20.37 -2.36
N LEU A 100 6.91 -20.33 -1.33
CA LEU A 100 7.07 -21.16 -0.13
C LEU A 100 6.85 -22.66 -0.40
N LYS A 101 6.00 -23.03 -1.37
CA LYS A 101 5.75 -24.43 -1.74
C LYS A 101 6.78 -25.01 -2.70
N SER A 102 7.32 -24.20 -3.62
CA SER A 102 8.16 -24.70 -4.72
C SER A 102 9.65 -24.58 -4.43
N LEU A 103 10.06 -23.74 -3.50
CA LEU A 103 11.46 -23.44 -3.24
C LEU A 103 11.95 -24.06 -1.92
N LYS A 104 13.25 -24.37 -1.88
CA LYS A 104 13.90 -24.84 -0.65
C LYS A 104 13.95 -23.70 0.39
N PRO A 105 13.81 -24.00 1.71
CA PRO A 105 13.79 -23.00 2.77
C PRO A 105 14.92 -21.94 2.74
N PRO A 106 16.18 -22.27 2.40
CA PRO A 106 17.25 -21.29 2.33
C PRO A 106 17.04 -20.19 1.29
N LEU A 107 16.19 -20.42 0.28
CA LEU A 107 15.89 -19.46 -0.78
C LEU A 107 14.69 -18.57 -0.45
N TRP A 108 13.87 -18.91 0.56
CA TRP A 108 12.65 -18.20 0.89
C TRP A 108 12.90 -16.71 1.15
N LEU A 109 13.89 -16.38 2.00
CA LEU A 109 14.20 -14.99 2.30
C LEU A 109 14.62 -14.21 1.06
N THR A 110 15.45 -14.81 0.20
CA THR A 110 15.91 -14.13 -1.04
C THR A 110 14.76 -13.84 -1.99
N VAL A 111 13.87 -14.81 -2.19
CA VAL A 111 12.73 -14.64 -3.10
C VAL A 111 11.71 -13.65 -2.52
N MET A 112 11.49 -13.68 -1.21
CA MET A 112 10.61 -12.71 -0.55
C MET A 112 11.20 -11.29 -0.58
N ALA A 113 12.53 -11.15 -0.47
CA ALA A 113 13.19 -9.86 -0.62
C ALA A 113 13.15 -9.36 -2.07
N ALA A 114 13.34 -10.22 -3.06
CA ALA A 114 13.13 -9.87 -4.47
C ALA A 114 11.68 -9.46 -4.74
N TYR A 115 10.73 -10.12 -4.07
CA TYR A 115 9.33 -9.72 -4.08
C TYR A 115 9.11 -8.33 -3.47
N SER A 116 9.80 -7.99 -2.36
CA SER A 116 9.72 -6.66 -1.74
C SER A 116 10.27 -5.58 -2.65
N LEU A 117 11.38 -5.86 -3.33
CA LEU A 117 11.97 -4.95 -4.32
C LEU A 117 10.99 -4.61 -5.44
N ARG A 118 10.21 -5.60 -5.92
CA ARG A 118 9.15 -5.37 -6.91
C ARG A 118 8.12 -4.35 -6.44
N VAL A 119 7.87 -4.27 -5.14
CA VAL A 119 6.88 -3.34 -4.57
C VAL A 119 7.40 -1.92 -4.61
N SER A 120 8.63 -1.69 -4.14
CA SER A 120 9.26 -0.37 -4.26
C SER A 120 9.41 0.04 -5.73
N ALA A 121 9.81 -0.89 -6.61
CA ALA A 121 9.83 -0.64 -8.05
C ALA A 121 8.47 -0.22 -8.62
N GLY A 122 7.39 -0.79 -8.10
CA GLY A 122 6.02 -0.46 -8.54
C GLY A 122 5.48 0.83 -7.95
N MET A 123 5.82 1.16 -6.71
CA MET A 123 5.31 2.35 -6.02
C MET A 123 6.18 3.58 -6.30
N ASP A 124 7.49 3.47 -6.16
CA ASP A 124 8.41 4.59 -6.27
C ASP A 124 8.86 4.80 -7.73
N GLY A 125 9.42 3.76 -8.35
CA GLY A 125 9.83 3.80 -9.76
C GLY A 125 8.68 3.88 -10.75
N GLY A 126 7.49 3.41 -10.35
CA GLY A 126 6.30 3.39 -11.20
C GLY A 126 5.75 4.78 -11.54
N VAL A 127 5.97 5.79 -10.68
CA VAL A 127 5.52 7.18 -10.93
C VAL A 127 6.23 7.75 -12.16
N SER A 128 7.56 7.70 -12.18
CA SER A 128 8.36 8.20 -13.28
C SER A 128 8.11 7.44 -14.60
N VAL A 129 8.05 6.10 -14.52
CA VAL A 129 7.77 5.26 -15.70
C VAL A 129 6.38 5.54 -16.27
N SER A 130 5.34 5.67 -15.43
CA SER A 130 3.99 5.97 -15.91
C SER A 130 3.89 7.37 -16.50
N GLY A 131 4.48 8.39 -15.87
CA GLY A 131 4.51 9.75 -16.38
C GLY A 131 5.22 9.84 -17.74
N THR A 132 6.41 9.25 -17.86
CA THR A 132 7.15 9.21 -19.12
C THR A 132 6.37 8.48 -20.23
N LEU A 133 5.72 7.36 -19.91
CA LEU A 133 4.91 6.63 -20.87
C LEU A 133 3.72 7.45 -21.38
N VAL A 134 3.01 8.15 -20.47
CA VAL A 134 1.86 8.98 -20.85
C VAL A 134 2.28 10.11 -21.78
N GLU A 135 3.41 10.76 -21.51
CA GLU A 135 3.89 11.89 -22.31
C GLU A 135 4.48 11.47 -23.67
N THR A 136 5.23 10.36 -23.71
CA THR A 136 5.98 9.98 -24.92
C THR A 136 5.20 9.06 -25.84
N ALA A 137 4.44 8.11 -25.27
CA ALA A 137 3.77 7.05 -26.04
C ALA A 137 2.23 7.10 -25.93
N GLY A 138 1.70 7.80 -24.94
CA GLY A 138 0.28 7.89 -24.65
C GLY A 138 -0.18 6.92 -23.56
N TRP A 139 -1.30 7.25 -22.92
CA TRP A 139 -1.86 6.51 -21.77
C TRP A 139 -2.22 5.05 -22.08
N GLN A 140 -2.53 4.73 -23.31
CA GLN A 140 -2.88 3.37 -23.77
C GLN A 140 -1.75 2.38 -23.48
N TRP A 141 -0.51 2.82 -23.53
CA TRP A 141 0.66 1.98 -23.29
C TRP A 141 0.76 1.46 -21.85
N ILE A 142 0.16 2.14 -20.89
CA ILE A 142 0.08 1.64 -19.49
C ILE A 142 -0.67 0.30 -19.49
N TYR A 143 -1.79 0.23 -20.20
CA TYR A 143 -2.59 -0.99 -20.32
C TYR A 143 -1.93 -2.02 -21.24
N ALA A 144 -1.39 -1.61 -22.38
CA ALA A 144 -0.74 -2.49 -23.33
C ALA A 144 0.44 -3.26 -22.71
N ILE A 145 1.32 -2.59 -21.96
CA ILE A 145 2.44 -3.21 -21.25
C ILE A 145 1.93 -4.17 -20.18
N SER A 146 0.91 -3.78 -19.41
CA SER A 146 0.30 -4.64 -18.40
C SER A 146 -0.33 -5.90 -19.00
N GLY A 147 -0.97 -5.76 -20.16
CA GLY A 147 -1.46 -6.89 -20.97
C GLY A 147 -0.34 -7.80 -21.46
N GLY A 148 0.77 -7.22 -21.91
CA GLY A 148 1.96 -7.97 -22.31
C GLY A 148 2.53 -8.84 -21.17
N PHE A 149 2.62 -8.28 -19.96
CA PHE A 149 3.00 -9.06 -18.77
C PHE A 149 1.99 -10.17 -18.46
N ALA A 150 0.69 -9.94 -18.65
CA ALA A 150 -0.32 -10.99 -18.45
C ALA A 150 -0.12 -12.18 -19.41
N VAL A 151 0.24 -11.94 -20.68
CA VAL A 151 0.59 -13.01 -21.64
C VAL A 151 1.78 -13.82 -21.16
N VAL A 152 2.84 -13.15 -20.70
CA VAL A 152 4.04 -13.84 -20.15
C VAL A 152 3.65 -14.71 -18.94
N ILE A 153 2.83 -14.18 -18.04
CA ILE A 153 2.37 -14.93 -16.86
C ILE A 153 1.55 -16.15 -17.26
N ILE A 154 0.63 -16.04 -18.23
CA ILE A 154 -0.15 -17.17 -18.75
C ILE A 154 0.78 -18.26 -19.27
N PHE A 155 1.76 -17.89 -20.09
CA PHE A 155 2.71 -18.83 -20.67
C PHE A 155 3.53 -19.54 -19.60
N LEU A 156 4.08 -18.79 -18.64
CA LEU A 156 4.87 -19.34 -17.54
C LEU A 156 4.01 -20.23 -16.62
N ALA A 157 2.77 -19.85 -16.34
CA ALA A 157 1.85 -20.63 -15.52
C ALA A 157 1.52 -21.99 -16.16
N GLN A 158 1.25 -22.01 -17.47
CA GLN A 158 0.95 -23.22 -18.22
C GLN A 158 2.12 -24.21 -18.24
N LYS A 159 3.38 -23.73 -18.26
CA LYS A 159 4.57 -24.56 -18.30
C LYS A 159 5.16 -24.90 -16.94
N GLY A 160 4.99 -23.98 -15.96
CA GLY A 160 5.70 -24.08 -14.67
C GLY A 160 4.87 -24.62 -13.51
N ILE A 161 3.53 -24.63 -13.62
CA ILE A 161 2.67 -25.06 -12.50
C ILE A 161 1.94 -26.35 -12.87
N ALA A 162 2.04 -27.34 -11.97
CA ALA A 162 1.36 -28.60 -12.16
C ALA A 162 -0.17 -28.44 -12.14
N ARG A 163 -0.84 -29.10 -13.07
CA ARG A 163 -2.30 -29.11 -13.13
C ARG A 163 -2.90 -29.85 -11.94
N SER A 164 -3.86 -29.21 -11.29
CA SER A 164 -4.60 -29.83 -10.20
C SER A 164 -6.06 -30.02 -10.60
N PRO A 165 -6.70 -31.18 -10.24
CA PRO A 165 -8.13 -31.37 -10.40
C PRO A 165 -8.89 -30.41 -9.50
N VAL A 166 -10.16 -30.15 -9.83
CA VAL A 166 -11.06 -29.35 -8.98
C VAL A 166 -11.44 -30.19 -7.76
N ASN A 167 -11.24 -29.65 -6.57
CA ASN A 167 -11.63 -30.30 -5.31
C ASN A 167 -13.12 -30.00 -5.03
N ARG A 168 -13.99 -30.92 -5.48
CA ARG A 168 -15.44 -30.77 -5.36
C ARG A 168 -15.93 -30.86 -3.91
N ASP A 169 -15.25 -31.63 -3.07
CA ASP A 169 -15.63 -31.80 -1.66
C ASP A 169 -15.42 -30.49 -0.89
N MET A 170 -14.28 -29.84 -1.12
CA MET A 170 -14.00 -28.52 -0.54
C MET A 170 -14.93 -27.43 -1.09
N LEU A 171 -15.34 -27.53 -2.34
CA LEU A 171 -16.33 -26.62 -2.92
C LEU A 171 -17.70 -26.76 -2.24
N ALA A 172 -18.14 -27.99 -2.02
CA ALA A 172 -19.43 -28.28 -1.37
C ALA A 172 -19.47 -27.89 0.12
N GLN A 173 -18.32 -27.95 0.82
CA GLN A 173 -18.19 -27.59 2.23
C GLN A 173 -17.86 -26.12 2.47
N SER A 174 -17.71 -25.32 1.41
CA SER A 174 -17.30 -23.92 1.53
C SER A 174 -18.39 -23.04 2.13
N ASP A 175 -18.03 -22.19 3.09
CA ASP A 175 -18.90 -21.15 3.64
C ASP A 175 -18.92 -19.89 2.73
N ALA A 176 -19.68 -19.97 1.64
CA ALA A 176 -19.84 -18.85 0.71
C ALA A 176 -20.39 -17.58 1.38
N GLY A 177 -21.32 -17.74 2.33
CA GLY A 177 -21.90 -16.61 3.07
C GLY A 177 -20.87 -15.88 3.95
N GLY A 178 -20.02 -16.62 4.65
CA GLY A 178 -18.93 -16.04 5.43
C GLY A 178 -17.90 -15.34 4.56
N MET A 179 -17.55 -15.89 3.39
CA MET A 179 -16.65 -15.25 2.43
C MET A 179 -17.23 -13.93 1.92
N VAL A 180 -18.51 -13.89 1.56
CA VAL A 180 -19.17 -12.66 1.09
C VAL A 180 -19.20 -11.61 2.19
N LEU A 181 -19.56 -11.97 3.43
CA LEU A 181 -19.60 -11.04 4.57
C LEU A 181 -18.21 -10.44 4.84
N LYS A 182 -17.16 -11.28 4.81
CA LYS A 182 -15.77 -10.82 5.00
C LYS A 182 -15.33 -9.86 3.90
N CYS A 183 -15.56 -10.21 2.63
CA CYS A 183 -15.20 -9.35 1.50
C CYS A 183 -15.98 -8.04 1.55
N LEU A 184 -17.28 -8.10 1.82
CA LEU A 184 -18.13 -6.92 1.89
C LEU A 184 -17.69 -5.99 3.02
N SER A 185 -17.38 -6.51 4.21
CA SER A 185 -16.88 -5.71 5.33
C SER A 185 -15.59 -4.96 4.97
N LEU A 186 -14.62 -5.63 4.33
CA LEU A 186 -13.36 -5.00 3.92
C LEU A 186 -13.56 -3.92 2.85
N VAL A 187 -14.40 -4.20 1.86
CA VAL A 187 -14.70 -3.25 0.77
C VAL A 187 -15.43 -2.02 1.30
N LEU A 188 -16.44 -2.22 2.14
CA LEU A 188 -17.20 -1.12 2.73
C LEU A 188 -16.30 -0.25 3.64
N LEU A 189 -15.43 -0.88 4.45
CA LEU A 189 -14.45 -0.18 5.28
C LEU A 189 -13.51 0.67 4.41
N TYR A 190 -12.88 0.03 3.43
CA TYR A 190 -11.92 0.71 2.54
C TYR A 190 -12.56 1.88 1.81
N THR A 191 -13.72 1.65 1.19
CA THR A 191 -14.45 2.67 0.43
C THR A 191 -14.89 3.82 1.34
N GLY A 192 -15.48 3.51 2.52
CA GLY A 192 -15.96 4.51 3.46
C GLY A 192 -14.84 5.40 4.01
N VAL A 193 -13.68 4.83 4.34
CA VAL A 193 -12.54 5.61 4.85
C VAL A 193 -11.86 6.41 3.74
N VAL A 194 -11.59 5.79 2.57
CA VAL A 194 -10.87 6.48 1.48
C VAL A 194 -11.71 7.60 0.86
N GLN A 195 -13.04 7.44 0.82
CA GLN A 195 -13.95 8.49 0.34
C GLN A 195 -14.37 9.48 1.44
N GLY A 196 -14.03 9.21 2.70
CA GLY A 196 -14.45 10.02 3.84
C GLY A 196 -14.11 11.51 3.66
N GLU A 197 -12.86 11.81 3.32
CA GLU A 197 -12.39 13.19 3.12
C GLU A 197 -13.12 13.90 1.97
N MET A 198 -13.28 13.21 0.83
CA MET A 198 -13.91 13.80 -0.36
C MET A 198 -15.42 14.03 -0.20
N LEU A 199 -16.07 13.24 0.64
CA LEU A 199 -17.52 13.28 0.86
C LEU A 199 -17.92 13.95 2.18
N GLY A 200 -16.97 14.46 2.96
CA GLY A 200 -17.25 15.20 4.20
C GLY A 200 -17.53 14.33 5.42
N TRP A 201 -16.99 13.09 5.48
CA TRP A 201 -17.07 12.17 6.64
C TRP A 201 -18.50 12.00 7.18
N ALA A 202 -18.75 12.50 8.39
CA ALA A 202 -20.03 12.37 9.08
C ALA A 202 -21.18 13.20 8.46
N ASP A 203 -20.87 14.17 7.59
CA ASP A 203 -21.89 14.95 6.89
C ASP A 203 -22.48 14.19 5.70
N SER A 204 -21.81 13.11 5.27
CA SER A 204 -22.25 12.25 4.17
C SER A 204 -23.00 11.02 4.67
N GLY A 205 -24.28 10.91 4.38
CA GLY A 205 -25.07 9.70 4.65
C GLY A 205 -24.49 8.45 3.97
N LEU A 206 -23.82 8.61 2.82
CA LEU A 206 -23.15 7.49 2.13
C LEU A 206 -21.95 6.96 2.95
N VAL A 207 -21.09 7.84 3.46
CA VAL A 207 -19.93 7.43 4.27
C VAL A 207 -20.39 6.73 5.54
N ILE A 208 -21.40 7.29 6.23
CA ILE A 208 -22.00 6.67 7.42
C ILE A 208 -22.55 5.28 7.09
N ALA A 209 -23.28 5.14 5.98
CA ALA A 209 -23.83 3.86 5.54
C ALA A 209 -22.75 2.82 5.21
N LEU A 210 -21.66 3.24 4.56
CA LEU A 210 -20.51 2.38 4.25
C LEU A 210 -19.79 1.90 5.51
N LEU A 211 -19.50 2.81 6.45
CA LEU A 211 -18.81 2.47 7.69
C LEU A 211 -19.67 1.62 8.62
N THR A 212 -20.94 1.96 8.81
CA THR A 212 -21.86 1.16 9.60
C THR A 212 -22.13 -0.20 8.96
N GLY A 213 -22.31 -0.25 7.65
CA GLY A 213 -22.42 -1.49 6.88
C GLY A 213 -21.18 -2.38 7.03
N SER A 214 -19.97 -1.80 7.04
CA SER A 214 -18.73 -2.52 7.30
C SER A 214 -18.73 -3.16 8.70
N VAL A 215 -19.09 -2.41 9.73
CA VAL A 215 -19.16 -2.93 11.11
C VAL A 215 -20.19 -4.05 11.21
N VAL A 216 -21.39 -3.84 10.68
CA VAL A 216 -22.47 -4.85 10.72
C VAL A 216 -22.05 -6.15 10.01
N THR A 217 -21.53 -6.03 8.77
CA THR A 217 -21.10 -7.21 8.00
C THR A 217 -19.89 -7.90 8.63
N GLY A 218 -18.98 -7.14 9.25
CA GLY A 218 -17.86 -7.68 10.02
C GLY A 218 -18.31 -8.45 11.26
N VAL A 219 -19.23 -7.91 12.05
CA VAL A 219 -19.81 -8.59 13.20
C VAL A 219 -20.55 -9.86 12.77
N LEU A 220 -21.37 -9.79 11.73
CA LEU A 220 -22.05 -10.95 11.17
C LEU A 220 -21.07 -12.03 10.68
N PHE A 221 -19.95 -11.63 10.08
CA PHE A 221 -18.88 -12.56 9.72
C PHE A 221 -18.31 -13.27 10.95
N PHE A 222 -17.96 -12.54 12.02
CA PHE A 222 -17.41 -13.16 13.24
C PHE A 222 -18.42 -14.07 13.94
N ILE A 223 -19.70 -13.68 14.02
CA ILE A 223 -20.77 -14.53 14.55
C ILE A 223 -20.87 -15.81 13.71
N ARG A 224 -20.91 -15.69 12.38
CA ARG A 224 -20.99 -16.85 11.48
C ARG A 224 -19.76 -17.75 11.60
N ALA A 225 -18.56 -17.18 11.67
CA ALA A 225 -17.31 -17.90 11.81
C ALA A 225 -17.23 -18.72 13.10
N SER A 226 -17.92 -18.33 14.16
CA SER A 226 -17.99 -19.11 15.41
C SER A 226 -18.87 -20.36 15.31
N TYR A 227 -19.84 -20.40 14.37
CA TYR A 227 -20.69 -21.57 14.12
C TYR A 227 -20.09 -22.54 13.08
N TYR A 228 -19.35 -22.03 12.11
CA TYR A 228 -18.74 -22.82 11.05
C TYR A 228 -17.28 -23.12 11.36
N ARG A 229 -16.94 -24.38 11.67
CA ARG A 229 -15.58 -24.84 12.02
C ARG A 229 -14.57 -24.77 10.88
N GLN A 230 -15.03 -24.64 9.63
CA GLN A 230 -14.17 -24.60 8.43
C GLN A 230 -14.28 -23.23 7.76
N THR A 231 -13.97 -22.16 8.46
CA THR A 231 -13.83 -20.83 7.87
C THR A 231 -12.51 -20.75 7.13
N PHE A 232 -12.59 -20.52 5.82
CA PHE A 232 -11.40 -20.16 5.03
C PHE A 232 -10.83 -18.85 5.54
N GLY A 233 -9.58 -18.92 5.99
CA GLY A 233 -8.93 -17.82 6.67
C GLY A 233 -8.91 -18.00 8.18
N ASP A 234 -8.70 -19.24 8.62
CA ASP A 234 -8.53 -19.56 10.04
C ASP A 234 -7.45 -18.63 10.65
N PRO A 235 -7.85 -17.81 11.66
CA PRO A 235 -6.90 -16.96 12.35
C PRO A 235 -6.05 -17.73 13.38
N GLY A 236 -5.97 -19.06 13.30
CA GLY A 236 -5.22 -19.92 14.24
C GLY A 236 -3.77 -19.49 14.42
N TRP A 237 -3.17 -18.92 13.39
CA TRP A 237 -1.82 -18.32 13.45
C TRP A 237 -1.73 -17.13 14.43
N LEU A 238 -2.84 -16.45 14.75
CA LEU A 238 -2.90 -15.38 15.76
C LEU A 238 -2.64 -15.89 17.18
N SER A 239 -2.75 -17.19 17.43
CA SER A 239 -2.37 -17.79 18.72
C SER A 239 -0.86 -17.67 18.97
N ASN A 240 -0.04 -17.64 17.92
CA ASN A 240 1.39 -17.39 18.03
C ASN A 240 1.65 -15.90 18.29
N ARG A 241 2.20 -15.60 19.49
CA ARG A 241 2.50 -14.22 19.91
C ARG A 241 3.39 -13.49 18.91
N ASN A 242 4.42 -14.13 18.37
CA ASN A 242 5.34 -13.49 17.43
C ASN A 242 4.63 -13.16 16.11
N LEU A 243 3.84 -14.06 15.56
CA LEU A 243 3.08 -13.80 14.32
C LEU A 243 2.07 -12.68 14.50
N ARG A 244 1.40 -12.62 15.65
CA ARG A 244 0.46 -11.53 15.98
C ARG A 244 1.14 -10.17 16.06
N LEU A 245 2.31 -10.08 16.71
CA LEU A 245 3.08 -8.84 16.80
C LEU A 245 3.67 -8.45 15.43
N CYS A 246 4.18 -9.40 14.66
CA CYS A 246 4.63 -9.14 13.29
C CYS A 246 3.48 -8.63 12.40
N PHE A 247 2.28 -9.17 12.55
CA PHE A 247 1.10 -8.69 11.82
C PHE A 247 0.71 -7.27 12.25
N ALA A 248 0.79 -6.94 13.55
CA ALA A 248 0.59 -5.57 14.02
C ALA A 248 1.62 -4.61 13.42
N VAL A 249 2.90 -5.00 13.36
CA VAL A 249 3.94 -4.23 12.66
C VAL A 249 3.64 -4.09 11.16
N ALA A 250 3.14 -5.15 10.50
CA ALA A 250 2.71 -5.08 9.11
C ALA A 250 1.57 -4.08 8.89
N CYS A 251 0.63 -3.97 9.84
CA CYS A 251 -0.42 -2.97 9.80
C CYS A 251 0.13 -1.54 10.02
N LEU A 252 1.01 -1.36 11.01
CA LEU A 252 1.64 -0.07 11.28
C LEU A 252 2.56 0.40 10.15
N TYR A 253 3.11 -0.54 9.36
CA TYR A 253 3.95 -0.22 8.21
C TYR A 253 3.24 0.71 7.21
N GLY A 254 1.91 0.61 7.06
CA GLY A 254 1.13 1.55 6.25
C GLY A 254 1.21 3.01 6.73
N VAL A 255 1.47 3.26 8.02
CA VAL A 255 1.71 4.60 8.57
C VAL A 255 3.18 4.98 8.43
N LEU A 256 4.10 4.03 8.65
CA LEU A 256 5.54 4.28 8.58
C LEU A 256 6.03 4.71 7.19
N MET A 257 5.33 4.35 6.12
CA MET A 257 5.65 4.72 4.74
C MET A 257 5.01 6.06 4.28
N LEU A 258 4.28 6.77 5.14
CA LEU A 258 3.66 8.06 4.78
C LEU A 258 4.67 9.16 4.43
N PRO A 259 5.87 9.25 5.04
CA PRO A 259 6.84 10.28 4.69
C PRO A 259 7.20 10.33 3.20
N ASP A 260 7.49 9.19 2.59
CA ASP A 260 7.87 9.12 1.16
C ASP A 260 6.68 8.95 0.22
N SER A 261 5.62 8.26 0.65
CA SER A 261 4.45 7.99 -0.19
C SER A 261 3.43 9.13 -0.24
N LEU A 262 3.36 9.98 0.80
CA LEU A 262 2.37 11.05 0.91
C LEU A 262 3.00 12.43 1.17
N PHE A 263 3.85 12.58 2.21
CA PHE A 263 4.27 13.91 2.65
C PHE A 263 5.19 14.59 1.65
N ILE A 264 6.25 13.92 1.18
CA ILE A 264 7.21 14.51 0.25
C ILE A 264 6.55 14.85 -1.08
N PRO A 265 5.80 13.94 -1.75
CA PRO A 265 5.11 14.28 -3.00
C PRO A 265 4.11 15.42 -2.84
N SER A 266 3.32 15.42 -1.75
CA SER A 266 2.33 16.46 -1.51
C SER A 266 2.98 17.81 -1.18
N PHE A 267 4.05 17.83 -0.39
CA PHE A 267 4.81 19.04 -0.09
C PHE A 267 5.41 19.65 -1.38
N LEU A 268 6.07 18.84 -2.19
CA LEU A 268 6.68 19.30 -3.44
C LEU A 268 5.63 19.84 -4.43
N SER A 269 4.43 19.26 -4.43
CA SER A 269 3.32 19.75 -5.26
C SER A 269 2.71 21.03 -4.71
N LEU A 270 2.36 21.10 -3.40
CA LEU A 270 1.57 22.17 -2.80
C LEU A 270 2.42 23.37 -2.38
N VAL A 271 3.64 23.15 -1.88
CA VAL A 271 4.53 24.19 -1.35
C VAL A 271 5.56 24.62 -2.39
N ALA A 272 6.25 23.65 -3.01
CA ALA A 272 7.29 23.94 -4.02
C ALA A 272 6.70 24.15 -5.44
N GLY A 273 5.45 23.78 -5.70
CA GLY A 273 4.78 23.97 -7.00
C GLY A 273 5.35 23.10 -8.12
N LEU A 274 5.98 21.96 -7.80
CA LEU A 274 6.62 21.07 -8.77
C LEU A 274 5.60 20.24 -9.54
N LYS A 275 5.93 19.94 -10.79
CA LYS A 275 5.12 19.07 -11.66
C LYS A 275 5.28 17.59 -11.27
N PRO A 276 4.28 16.73 -11.54
CA PRO A 276 4.34 15.30 -11.22
C PRO A 276 5.60 14.57 -11.67
N GLN A 277 6.16 14.92 -12.84
CA GLN A 277 7.41 14.35 -13.34
C GLN A 277 8.60 14.64 -12.43
N GLN A 278 8.77 15.91 -12.03
CA GLN A 278 9.85 16.34 -11.14
C GLN A 278 9.74 15.68 -9.76
N ILE A 279 8.50 15.42 -9.31
CA ILE A 279 8.21 14.67 -8.09
C ILE A 279 8.59 13.18 -8.30
N GLY A 280 8.31 12.62 -9.47
CA GLY A 280 8.68 11.26 -9.84
C GLY A 280 10.20 11.01 -9.80
N ASP A 281 11.00 12.01 -10.15
CA ASP A 281 12.46 11.92 -10.09
C ASP A 281 12.96 11.75 -8.64
N VAL A 282 12.31 12.41 -7.69
CA VAL A 282 12.60 12.24 -6.25
C VAL A 282 12.19 10.83 -5.79
N SER A 283 11.02 10.36 -6.19
CA SER A 283 10.54 9.01 -5.85
C SER A 283 11.46 7.91 -6.42
N ASN A 284 12.10 8.14 -7.58
CA ASN A 284 13.09 7.22 -8.13
C ASN A 284 14.30 7.02 -7.21
N ILE A 285 14.68 8.01 -6.41
CA ILE A 285 15.76 7.88 -5.42
C ILE A 285 15.42 6.82 -4.40
N ALA A 286 14.17 6.79 -3.92
CA ALA A 286 13.69 5.75 -3.00
C ALA A 286 13.87 4.36 -3.61
N PHE A 287 13.47 4.17 -4.86
CA PHE A 287 13.64 2.89 -5.56
C PHE A 287 15.12 2.48 -5.69
N VAL A 288 15.99 3.41 -6.09
CA VAL A 288 17.44 3.13 -6.23
C VAL A 288 18.04 2.73 -4.88
N ILE A 289 17.73 3.45 -3.81
CA ILE A 289 18.18 3.12 -2.45
C ILE A 289 17.66 1.74 -2.03
N TYR A 290 16.41 1.46 -2.28
CA TYR A 290 15.82 0.15 -1.99
C TYR A 290 16.51 -0.99 -2.74
N LEU A 291 16.84 -0.77 -4.04
CA LEU A 291 17.56 -1.71 -4.87
C LEU A 291 18.97 -1.99 -4.34
N LEU A 292 19.71 -0.93 -4.00
CA LEU A 292 21.09 -1.03 -3.52
C LEU A 292 21.16 -1.59 -2.09
N PHE A 293 20.18 -1.26 -1.25
CA PHE A 293 20.20 -1.64 0.17
C PHE A 293 19.61 -3.02 0.44
N SER A 294 18.72 -3.53 -0.43
CA SER A 294 18.07 -4.82 -0.24
C SER A 294 19.03 -6.02 -0.13
N PRO A 295 20.12 -6.16 -0.92
CA PRO A 295 21.11 -7.22 -0.72
C PRO A 295 21.80 -7.15 0.64
N VAL A 296 22.09 -5.94 1.11
CA VAL A 296 22.71 -5.69 2.42
C VAL A 296 21.74 -6.09 3.54
N ALA A 297 20.49 -5.69 3.44
CA ALA A 297 19.45 -6.03 4.40
C ALA A 297 19.21 -7.55 4.46
N ILE A 298 19.21 -8.27 3.31
CA ILE A 298 19.12 -9.72 3.25
C ILE A 298 20.33 -10.37 3.96
N PHE A 299 21.52 -9.86 3.68
CA PHE A 299 22.74 -10.39 4.28
C PHE A 299 22.73 -10.23 5.80
N ILE A 300 22.32 -9.08 6.29
CA ILE A 300 22.18 -8.81 7.73
C ILE A 300 21.10 -9.72 8.33
N ALA A 301 19.91 -9.80 7.70
CA ALA A 301 18.80 -10.61 8.20
C ALA A 301 19.08 -12.11 8.23
N ARG A 302 20.03 -12.61 7.43
CA ARG A 302 20.50 -14.01 7.49
C ARG A 302 21.45 -14.30 8.66
N ARG A 303 22.14 -13.28 9.16
CA ARG A 303 23.19 -13.43 10.18
C ARG A 303 22.77 -12.94 11.55
N THR A 304 21.77 -12.10 11.62
CA THR A 304 21.29 -11.46 12.85
C THR A 304 19.82 -11.82 13.10
N ASP A 305 19.36 -11.57 14.31
CA ASP A 305 17.94 -11.71 14.65
C ASP A 305 17.09 -10.75 13.79
N PRO A 306 16.06 -11.23 13.06
CA PRO A 306 15.16 -10.40 12.27
C PRO A 306 14.53 -9.25 13.07
N ARG A 307 14.35 -9.42 14.38
CA ARG A 307 13.87 -8.38 15.29
C ARG A 307 14.82 -7.18 15.31
N LEU A 308 16.15 -7.41 15.40
CA LEU A 308 17.14 -6.33 15.41
C LEU A 308 17.16 -5.59 14.06
N VAL A 309 16.98 -6.32 12.96
CA VAL A 309 16.90 -5.72 11.62
C VAL A 309 15.70 -4.78 11.53
N MET A 310 14.52 -5.19 12.03
CA MET A 310 13.34 -4.31 12.08
C MET A 310 13.57 -3.11 13.00
N MET A 311 14.16 -3.31 14.17
CA MET A 311 14.43 -2.22 15.12
C MET A 311 15.37 -1.17 14.51
N THR A 312 16.45 -1.58 13.84
CA THR A 312 17.35 -0.64 13.14
C THR A 312 16.63 0.10 12.02
N GLY A 313 15.76 -0.57 11.26
CA GLY A 313 14.94 0.07 10.24
C GLY A 313 13.98 1.12 10.82
N VAL A 314 13.31 0.80 11.92
CA VAL A 314 12.39 1.75 12.61
C VAL A 314 13.16 2.94 13.18
N VAL A 315 14.40 2.77 13.67
CA VAL A 315 15.26 3.88 14.10
C VAL A 315 15.62 4.79 12.92
N PHE A 316 15.85 4.25 11.72
CA PHE A 316 16.08 5.06 10.52
C PHE A 316 14.83 5.87 10.16
N ILE A 317 13.65 5.27 10.21
CA ILE A 317 12.38 5.99 9.97
C ILE A 317 12.16 7.07 11.04
N ALA A 318 12.52 6.79 12.32
CA ALA A 318 12.50 7.82 13.37
C ALA A 318 13.39 9.01 13.03
N ALA A 319 14.62 8.75 12.55
CA ALA A 319 15.53 9.79 12.12
C ALA A 319 14.99 10.60 10.93
N ALA A 320 14.35 9.93 9.97
CA ALA A 320 13.68 10.59 8.84
C ALA A 320 12.53 11.49 9.33
N CYS A 321 11.69 11.02 10.27
CA CYS A 321 10.64 11.85 10.87
C CYS A 321 11.19 13.06 11.61
N LEU A 322 12.31 12.92 12.34
CA LEU A 322 12.96 14.04 13.02
C LEU A 322 13.57 15.05 12.05
N LEU A 323 14.08 14.59 10.90
CA LEU A 323 14.51 15.49 9.82
C LEU A 323 13.31 16.19 9.18
N GLY A 324 12.21 15.48 8.97
CA GLY A 324 10.97 16.03 8.44
C GLY A 324 10.34 17.11 9.31
N GLN A 325 10.63 17.14 10.63
CA GLN A 325 10.19 18.23 11.49
C GLN A 325 10.97 19.55 11.28
N LYS A 326 12.06 19.51 10.49
CA LYS A 326 12.88 20.70 10.17
C LYS A 326 12.63 21.24 8.78
N ILE A 327 11.59 20.78 8.08
CA ILE A 327 11.26 21.28 6.76
C ILE A 327 10.89 22.77 6.80
N ASP A 328 11.27 23.47 5.74
CA ASP A 328 10.98 24.90 5.53
C ASP A 328 10.43 25.07 4.10
N PHE A 329 9.72 26.16 3.87
CA PHE A 329 9.16 26.47 2.55
C PHE A 329 10.20 26.55 1.41
N ARG A 330 11.48 26.66 1.75
CA ARG A 330 12.61 26.70 0.79
C ARG A 330 13.01 25.32 0.28
N TRP A 331 12.53 24.26 0.93
CA TRP A 331 12.91 22.90 0.56
C TRP A 331 12.38 22.56 -0.84
N GLN A 332 13.32 22.11 -1.65
CA GLN A 332 13.13 21.60 -3.00
C GLN A 332 13.51 20.13 -3.05
N THR A 333 13.63 19.58 -4.24
CA THR A 333 14.00 18.18 -4.48
C THR A 333 15.28 17.76 -3.76
N THR A 334 16.31 18.63 -3.78
CA THR A 334 17.67 18.35 -3.26
C THR A 334 17.70 18.25 -1.74
N GLU A 335 16.92 19.06 -1.05
CA GLU A 335 16.86 19.08 0.42
C GLU A 335 16.17 17.83 0.97
N PHE A 336 15.27 17.23 0.19
CA PHE A 336 14.60 15.96 0.58
C PHE A 336 15.47 14.72 0.35
N ILE A 337 16.55 14.75 -0.44
CA ILE A 337 17.38 13.58 -0.72
C ILE A 337 17.88 12.87 0.55
N PRO A 338 18.46 13.55 1.56
CA PRO A 338 18.92 12.87 2.78
C PRO A 338 17.78 12.18 3.53
N LEU A 339 16.61 12.83 3.60
CA LEU A 339 15.41 12.27 4.25
C LEU A 339 14.95 11.01 3.50
N MET A 340 14.84 11.08 2.16
CA MET A 340 14.45 9.95 1.32
C MET A 340 15.41 8.76 1.46
N VAL A 341 16.72 9.01 1.46
CA VAL A 341 17.74 7.95 1.63
C VAL A 341 17.56 7.22 2.97
N ILE A 342 17.40 7.96 4.06
CA ILE A 342 17.25 7.39 5.40
C ILE A 342 15.90 6.66 5.51
N GLN A 343 14.82 7.25 5.01
CA GLN A 343 13.48 6.67 5.02
C GLN A 343 13.44 5.34 4.25
N SER A 344 13.88 5.34 3.00
CA SER A 344 13.86 4.16 2.13
C SER A 344 14.77 3.03 2.65
N ALA A 345 15.94 3.35 3.21
CA ALA A 345 16.79 2.37 3.87
C ALA A 345 16.10 1.76 5.11
N GLY A 346 15.43 2.60 5.90
CA GLY A 346 14.64 2.17 7.05
C GLY A 346 13.49 1.23 6.65
N GLU A 347 12.72 1.60 5.64
CA GLU A 347 11.62 0.78 5.12
C GLU A 347 12.10 -0.56 4.58
N CYS A 348 13.20 -0.57 3.83
CA CYS A 348 13.82 -1.79 3.34
C CYS A 348 14.17 -2.75 4.49
N LEU A 349 14.80 -2.25 5.56
CA LEU A 349 15.15 -3.04 6.73
C LEU A 349 13.90 -3.56 7.47
N VAL A 350 12.90 -2.71 7.68
CA VAL A 350 11.64 -3.12 8.33
C VAL A 350 10.96 -4.23 7.55
N LEU A 351 10.81 -4.06 6.23
CA LEU A 351 10.08 -5.01 5.40
C LEU A 351 10.82 -6.35 5.27
N ILE A 352 12.13 -6.34 5.07
CA ILE A 352 12.93 -7.57 4.99
C ILE A 352 12.99 -8.27 6.35
N GLY A 353 13.16 -7.53 7.45
CA GLY A 353 13.11 -8.09 8.80
C GLY A 353 11.74 -8.68 9.14
N LEU A 354 10.66 -8.02 8.73
CA LEU A 354 9.29 -8.48 8.91
C LEU A 354 9.05 -9.80 8.15
N ILE A 355 9.47 -9.87 6.90
CA ILE A 355 9.39 -11.09 6.09
C ILE A 355 10.20 -12.21 6.72
N ALA A 356 11.42 -11.94 7.14
CA ALA A 356 12.25 -12.92 7.82
C ALA A 356 11.58 -13.44 9.10
N SER A 357 10.96 -12.54 9.89
CA SER A 357 10.22 -12.91 11.09
C SER A 357 9.00 -13.78 10.80
N PHE A 358 8.26 -13.50 9.72
CA PHE A 358 7.16 -14.36 9.29
C PHE A 358 7.66 -15.74 8.88
N VAL A 359 8.70 -15.82 8.04
CA VAL A 359 9.27 -17.09 7.55
C VAL A 359 9.74 -17.99 8.69
N VAL A 360 10.33 -17.40 9.73
CA VAL A 360 10.85 -18.16 10.89
C VAL A 360 9.74 -18.69 11.80
N ASN A 361 8.66 -17.94 11.96
CA ASN A 361 7.62 -18.25 12.95
C ASN A 361 6.41 -18.98 12.37
N ILE A 362 6.29 -19.10 11.02
CA ILE A 362 5.12 -19.67 10.37
C ILE A 362 5.25 -21.19 10.19
N LYS A 363 4.16 -21.91 10.41
CA LYS A 363 4.04 -23.30 10.00
C LYS A 363 3.64 -23.38 8.52
N PRO A 364 4.20 -24.32 7.73
CA PRO A 364 3.88 -24.44 6.30
C PRO A 364 2.38 -24.55 6.00
N ALA A 365 1.61 -25.18 6.87
CA ALA A 365 0.15 -25.30 6.73
C ALA A 365 -0.58 -23.98 6.86
N GLU A 366 -0.06 -23.03 7.65
CA GLU A 366 -0.66 -21.71 7.92
C GLU A 366 -0.20 -20.65 6.91
N ALA A 367 0.84 -20.93 6.10
CA ALA A 367 1.48 -19.96 5.22
C ALA A 367 0.53 -19.32 4.21
N LEU A 368 -0.42 -20.10 3.67
CA LEU A 368 -1.40 -19.62 2.71
C LEU A 368 -2.36 -18.59 3.35
N HIS A 369 -2.83 -18.88 4.55
CA HIS A 369 -3.75 -17.99 5.29
C HIS A 369 -3.04 -16.71 5.73
N LEU A 370 -1.87 -16.83 6.35
CA LEU A 370 -1.08 -15.65 6.74
C LEU A 370 -0.72 -14.80 5.53
N GLY A 371 -0.31 -15.41 4.42
CA GLY A 371 -0.01 -14.71 3.18
C GLY A 371 -1.19 -13.87 2.66
N ALA A 372 -2.41 -14.37 2.77
CA ALA A 372 -3.61 -13.61 2.41
C ALA A 372 -3.86 -12.43 3.38
N TYR A 373 -3.75 -12.65 4.69
CA TYR A 373 -3.92 -11.57 5.67
C TYR A 373 -2.89 -10.46 5.50
N VAL A 374 -1.62 -10.82 5.32
CA VAL A 374 -0.53 -9.85 5.05
C VAL A 374 -0.77 -9.11 3.75
N SER A 375 -1.27 -9.78 2.71
CA SER A 375 -1.59 -9.16 1.43
C SER A 375 -2.74 -8.16 1.57
N VAL A 376 -3.81 -8.52 2.30
CA VAL A 376 -4.92 -7.61 2.59
C VAL A 376 -4.45 -6.41 3.40
N ALA A 377 -3.68 -6.62 4.48
CA ALA A 377 -3.15 -5.54 5.31
C ALA A 377 -2.29 -4.56 4.48
N ARG A 378 -1.55 -5.07 3.53
CA ARG A 378 -0.66 -4.30 2.67
C ARG A 378 -1.37 -3.38 1.67
N VAL A 379 -2.62 -3.67 1.29
CA VAL A 379 -3.45 -2.79 0.45
C VAL A 379 -4.34 -1.92 1.33
N LEU A 380 -4.93 -2.53 2.37
CA LEU A 380 -5.88 -1.87 3.26
C LEU A 380 -5.21 -0.78 4.09
N MET A 381 -4.08 -1.09 4.76
CA MET A 381 -3.48 -0.16 5.74
C MET A 381 -2.90 1.11 5.11
N PRO A 382 -2.14 1.08 3.99
CA PRO A 382 -1.73 2.32 3.33
C PRO A 382 -2.90 3.18 2.86
N GLY A 383 -3.98 2.56 2.35
CA GLY A 383 -5.18 3.28 1.96
C GLY A 383 -5.87 3.97 3.15
N LEU A 384 -6.03 3.25 4.26
CA LEU A 384 -6.65 3.81 5.48
C LEU A 384 -5.76 4.89 6.11
N SER A 385 -4.46 4.62 6.28
CA SER A 385 -3.52 5.57 6.88
C SER A 385 -3.37 6.83 6.04
N GLY A 386 -3.29 6.69 4.70
CA GLY A 386 -3.23 7.83 3.78
C GLY A 386 -4.50 8.69 3.84
N ALA A 387 -5.69 8.09 3.82
CA ALA A 387 -6.96 8.80 3.91
C ALA A 387 -7.11 9.56 5.25
N MET A 388 -6.82 8.88 6.37
CA MET A 388 -6.88 9.49 7.70
C MET A 388 -5.83 10.60 7.85
N MET A 389 -4.64 10.40 7.30
CA MET A 389 -3.58 11.42 7.35
C MET A 389 -3.91 12.63 6.49
N ASN A 390 -4.52 12.46 5.31
CA ASN A 390 -4.99 13.58 4.49
C ASN A 390 -6.01 14.45 5.25
N THR A 391 -6.96 13.82 5.95
CA THR A 391 -7.91 14.53 6.82
C THR A 391 -7.19 15.28 7.94
N TYR A 392 -6.23 14.63 8.59
CA TYR A 392 -5.44 15.26 9.65
C TYR A 392 -4.64 16.46 9.13
N LEU A 393 -3.97 16.34 8.00
CA LEU A 393 -3.21 17.42 7.37
C LEU A 393 -4.11 18.61 7.00
N ARG A 394 -5.33 18.35 6.50
CA ARG A 394 -6.30 19.42 6.22
C ARG A 394 -6.72 20.14 7.49
N ILE A 395 -7.10 19.41 8.54
CA ILE A 395 -7.49 20.02 9.83
C ILE A 395 -6.33 20.83 10.42
N SER A 396 -5.12 20.30 10.37
CA SER A 396 -3.91 21.01 10.82
C SER A 396 -3.64 22.26 10.00
N TYR A 397 -3.76 22.16 8.66
CA TYR A 397 -3.65 23.32 7.76
C TYR A 397 -4.68 24.43 8.10
N ASP A 398 -5.95 24.07 8.28
CA ASP A 398 -7.01 25.02 8.63
C ASP A 398 -6.67 25.70 9.96
N THR A 399 -6.25 24.93 10.97
CA THR A 399 -5.87 25.45 12.29
C THR A 399 -4.69 26.44 12.20
N HIS A 400 -3.62 26.05 11.50
CA HIS A 400 -2.45 26.93 11.34
C HIS A 400 -2.75 28.17 10.50
N SER A 401 -3.60 28.03 9.45
CA SER A 401 -3.99 29.17 8.63
C SER A 401 -4.81 30.20 9.39
N GLU A 402 -5.73 29.76 10.25
CA GLU A 402 -6.51 30.64 11.13
C GLU A 402 -5.63 31.33 12.17
N LEU A 403 -4.70 30.58 12.80
CA LEU A 403 -3.75 31.13 13.75
C LEU A 403 -2.89 32.23 13.12
N LEU A 404 -2.31 31.98 11.93
CA LEU A 404 -1.47 32.96 11.21
C LEU A 404 -2.27 34.19 10.79
N ARG A 405 -3.53 34.03 10.35
CA ARG A 405 -4.41 35.15 10.04
C ARG A 405 -4.65 36.02 11.27
N THR A 406 -4.95 35.40 12.41
CA THR A 406 -5.21 36.13 13.68
C THR A 406 -3.97 36.89 14.13
N LEU A 407 -2.77 36.28 14.11
CA LEU A 407 -1.51 36.91 14.49
C LEU A 407 -1.17 38.11 13.59
N ILE A 408 -1.48 38.08 12.30
CA ILE A 408 -1.28 39.20 11.39
C ILE A 408 -2.32 40.30 11.67
N GLN A 409 -3.56 39.94 11.93
CA GLN A 409 -4.63 40.91 12.22
C GLN A 409 -4.42 41.64 13.54
N THR A 410 -3.91 40.94 14.57
CA THR A 410 -3.60 41.54 15.89
C THR A 410 -2.32 42.40 15.85
N GLY A 411 -1.54 42.32 14.79
CA GLY A 411 -0.26 43.02 14.65
C GLY A 411 0.89 42.37 15.42
N GLU A 412 0.69 41.17 16.02
CA GLU A 412 1.73 40.42 16.69
C GLU A 412 2.76 39.84 15.73
N GLN A 413 2.35 39.55 14.50
CA GLN A 413 3.25 39.22 13.40
C GLN A 413 3.11 40.19 12.24
N LYS A 414 4.22 40.76 11.78
CA LYS A 414 4.24 41.57 10.56
C LYS A 414 4.36 40.65 9.36
N PRO A 415 3.62 40.92 8.26
CA PRO A 415 3.84 40.22 7.00
C PRO A 415 5.29 40.34 6.58
N ALA A 416 5.83 39.32 5.90
CA ALA A 416 7.18 39.33 5.37
C ALA A 416 7.41 40.59 4.51
N ALA A 417 8.61 41.17 4.59
CA ALA A 417 8.97 42.35 3.78
C ALA A 417 8.75 42.04 2.29
N GLY A 418 7.89 42.88 1.63
CA GLY A 418 7.51 42.70 0.23
C GLY A 418 6.09 42.19 -0.03
N ALA A 419 5.33 41.77 1.01
CA ALA A 419 3.90 41.45 0.88
C ALA A 419 3.07 42.74 1.00
N GLU A 420 2.88 43.44 -0.11
CA GLU A 420 2.18 44.74 -0.12
C GLU A 420 0.66 44.65 -0.35
N ASN A 421 0.15 43.47 -0.74
CA ASN A 421 -1.26 43.31 -1.01
C ASN A 421 -1.83 42.01 -0.38
N VAL A 422 -3.16 41.97 -0.25
CA VAL A 422 -3.91 40.90 0.41
C VAL A 422 -3.65 39.52 -0.24
N ILE A 423 -3.43 39.48 -1.56
CA ILE A 423 -3.19 38.23 -2.30
C ILE A 423 -1.84 37.64 -1.91
N GLN A 424 -0.81 38.46 -1.77
CA GLN A 424 0.55 38.00 -1.37
C GLN A 424 0.54 37.54 0.08
N ILE A 425 -0.17 38.20 0.96
CA ILE A 425 -0.33 37.81 2.36
C ILE A 425 -1.09 36.46 2.45
N ALA A 426 -2.17 36.33 1.70
CA ALA A 426 -2.92 35.06 1.67
C ALA A 426 -2.08 33.89 1.15
N ALA A 427 -1.28 34.09 0.10
CA ALA A 427 -0.38 33.09 -0.43
C ALA A 427 0.73 32.70 0.57
N LEU A 428 1.27 33.68 1.31
CA LEU A 428 2.25 33.43 2.37
C LEU A 428 1.65 32.60 3.50
N ILE A 429 0.46 32.98 4.00
CA ILE A 429 -0.25 32.23 5.04
C ILE A 429 -0.50 30.80 4.59
N SER A 430 -1.02 30.63 3.37
CA SER A 430 -1.29 29.28 2.84
C SER A 430 -0.02 28.42 2.77
N ARG A 431 1.09 28.98 2.30
CA ARG A 431 2.36 28.26 2.21
C ARG A 431 2.90 27.86 3.57
N GLU A 432 2.96 28.79 4.54
CA GLU A 432 3.45 28.51 5.88
C GLU A 432 2.53 27.54 6.64
N ALA A 433 1.21 27.64 6.47
CA ALA A 433 0.25 26.71 7.05
C ALA A 433 0.42 25.28 6.51
N HIS A 434 0.72 25.12 5.20
CA HIS A 434 1.06 23.81 4.64
C HIS A 434 2.35 23.25 5.23
N VAL A 435 3.41 24.06 5.35
CA VAL A 435 4.67 23.61 5.98
C VAL A 435 4.40 23.13 7.40
N ALA A 436 3.68 23.91 8.21
CA ALA A 436 3.34 23.52 9.57
C ALA A 436 2.52 22.24 9.64
N SER A 437 1.52 22.06 8.76
CA SER A 437 0.72 20.84 8.72
C SER A 437 1.54 19.59 8.39
N PHE A 438 2.53 19.69 7.49
CA PHE A 438 3.43 18.56 7.21
C PHE A 438 4.36 18.26 8.39
N ILE A 439 4.84 19.27 9.13
CA ILE A 439 5.61 19.06 10.37
C ILE A 439 4.79 18.26 11.40
N ASP A 440 3.52 18.61 11.55
CA ASP A 440 2.59 17.87 12.41
C ASP A 440 2.39 16.43 11.91
N GLY A 441 2.29 16.22 10.59
CA GLY A 441 2.22 14.91 9.98
C GLY A 441 3.44 14.03 10.29
N PHE A 442 4.65 14.57 10.16
CA PHE A 442 5.89 13.88 10.54
C PHE A 442 5.92 13.54 12.04
N SER A 443 5.40 14.44 12.88
CA SER A 443 5.33 14.24 14.34
C SER A 443 4.36 13.11 14.69
N LEU A 444 3.19 13.05 14.05
CA LEU A 444 2.22 11.98 14.24
C LEU A 444 2.76 10.62 13.74
N THR A 445 3.46 10.61 12.61
CA THR A 445 4.16 9.39 12.14
C THR A 445 5.24 8.96 13.11
N GLY A 446 5.96 9.90 13.74
CA GLY A 446 6.91 9.64 14.82
C GLY A 446 6.29 8.92 16.03
N LEU A 447 5.03 9.20 16.36
CA LEU A 447 4.29 8.46 17.38
C LEU A 447 4.05 6.99 16.95
N ALA A 448 3.69 6.75 15.69
CA ALA A 448 3.54 5.38 15.17
C ALA A 448 4.88 4.62 15.18
N VAL A 449 6.00 5.30 14.96
CA VAL A 449 7.36 4.74 15.12
C VAL A 449 7.58 4.25 16.55
N ILE A 450 7.22 5.04 17.55
CA ILE A 450 7.35 4.64 18.97
C ILE A 450 6.48 3.41 19.26
N ILE A 451 5.23 3.39 18.81
CA ILE A 451 4.33 2.23 18.97
C ILE A 451 4.94 0.98 18.32
N THR A 452 5.51 1.13 17.13
CA THR A 452 6.17 0.02 16.41
C THR A 452 7.38 -0.50 17.20
N LEU A 453 8.22 0.37 17.74
CA LEU A 453 9.35 -0.02 18.59
C LEU A 453 8.88 -0.79 19.84
N VAL A 454 7.81 -0.34 20.47
CA VAL A 454 7.21 -1.06 21.60
C VAL A 454 6.76 -2.46 21.18
N CYS A 455 6.07 -2.61 20.04
CA CYS A 455 5.69 -3.93 19.53
C CYS A 455 6.91 -4.82 19.29
N LEU A 456 8.01 -4.27 18.76
CA LEU A 456 9.25 -5.00 18.50
C LEU A 456 9.99 -5.41 19.79
N ILE A 457 9.92 -4.61 20.85
CA ILE A 457 10.50 -4.97 22.15
C ILE A 457 9.83 -6.21 22.72
N PHE A 458 8.53 -6.36 22.54
CA PHE A 458 7.77 -7.52 23.02
C PHE A 458 7.89 -8.76 22.11
N LEU A 459 8.54 -8.67 20.96
CA LEU A 459 8.81 -9.80 20.08
C LEU A 459 9.86 -10.70 20.72
N ARG A 460 9.63 -12.02 20.73
CA ARG A 460 10.64 -12.97 21.21
C ARG A 460 11.74 -13.14 20.17
N PRO A 461 13.00 -13.25 20.58
CA PRO A 461 14.11 -13.46 19.66
C PRO A 461 13.92 -14.74 18.87
N ALA A 462 14.35 -14.71 17.61
CA ALA A 462 14.37 -15.90 16.78
C ALA A 462 15.50 -16.85 17.23
N PRO A 463 15.33 -18.17 17.05
CA PRO A 463 16.41 -19.11 17.34
C PRO A 463 17.63 -18.79 16.43
N PRO A 464 18.86 -18.94 16.94
CA PRO A 464 20.06 -18.68 16.16
C PRO A 464 20.09 -19.55 14.88
N ASN A 465 20.35 -18.91 13.74
CA ASN A 465 20.37 -19.50 12.39
C ASN A 465 19.09 -20.19 11.91
N PRO A 466 17.91 -19.58 12.02
CA PRO A 466 16.65 -20.22 11.61
C PRO A 466 16.53 -20.42 10.09
N ILE A 467 17.37 -19.78 9.28
CA ILE A 467 17.29 -19.73 7.81
C ILE A 467 18.46 -20.42 7.14
N VAL A 468 19.52 -20.76 7.88
CA VAL A 468 20.65 -21.54 7.38
C VAL A 468 20.50 -22.97 7.91
N PRO A 469 20.37 -24.00 7.06
CA PRO A 469 20.44 -25.40 7.53
C PRO A 469 21.75 -25.56 8.25
N SER A 470 21.75 -26.12 9.48
CA SER A 470 22.93 -26.73 10.05
C SER A 470 23.49 -27.68 9.01
N ALA A 471 24.71 -27.42 8.53
CA ALA A 471 25.43 -28.40 7.74
C ALA A 471 25.53 -29.69 8.57
N GLY A 472 24.65 -30.64 8.25
CA GLY A 472 24.74 -32.02 8.72
C GLY A 472 25.54 -32.80 7.73
#